data_7031fb285d9f8270b810cd263f19ddc5
#
_entry.id   7031fb285d9f8270b810cd263f19ddc5
#
_cell.length_a   1.000
_cell.length_b   1.000
_cell.length_c   1.000
_cell.angle_alpha   90.00
_cell.angle_beta   90.00
_cell.angle_gamma   90.00
#
_symmetry.space_group_name_H-M   'P 1'
#
loop_
_entity.id
_entity.type
_entity.pdbx_description
1 polymer ?
#
loop_
_entity_poly.entity_id
_entity_poly.type
_entity_poly.pdbx_seq_one_letter_code
_entity_poly.pdbx_strand_id
1 'polypeptide(L)'
;APLLKYLFCQKTQLRELDLKANKDLCELLASDNQLRQIDLSENKDLYLLWFDGNQLTELEIAPFAKNLFSLFLANNQFSTSQLQKIVNQLPDISGITVSENKAWWKKWLRLANNPGSNEVDLTLPLRNGWRIDLKENWPGDPSNLASPLHPGIKIAQCGGELLITAPESQAAEYTIYTIEGLPIASLSLSRGETKSITLPPHAYYLVVEARANGGIGNVEKVFVP
;
A
#
# COMPACT_ATOMS: atom_id res chain seq x y z
N ALA A 1 -17.44 -1.92 13.77
CA ALA A 1 -16.64 -1.58 14.96
C ALA A 1 -16.38 -0.07 14.97
N PRO A 2 -16.93 0.68 15.94
CA PRO A 2 -16.83 2.16 15.94
C PRO A 2 -15.41 2.68 16.17
N LEU A 3 -14.47 1.87 16.66
CA LEU A 3 -13.07 2.24 16.94
C LEU A 3 -12.09 1.75 15.87
N LEU A 4 -12.57 1.42 14.66
CA LEU A 4 -11.72 0.92 13.58
C LEU A 4 -10.86 2.06 13.03
N LYS A 5 -9.53 1.94 13.18
CA LYS A 5 -8.55 2.90 12.65
C LYS A 5 -7.92 2.47 11.32
N TYR A 6 -7.80 1.18 11.11
CA TYR A 6 -7.13 0.60 9.94
C TYR A 6 -8.02 -0.49 9.35
N LEU A 7 -8.33 -0.38 8.07
CA LEU A 7 -9.09 -1.39 7.34
C LEU A 7 -8.32 -1.84 6.11
N PHE A 8 -8.04 -3.14 6.06
CA PHE A 8 -7.36 -3.79 4.94
C PHE A 8 -8.28 -4.87 4.37
N CYS A 9 -8.86 -4.60 3.20
CA CYS A 9 -9.83 -5.48 2.54
C CYS A 9 -9.54 -5.63 1.04
N GLN A 10 -8.27 -5.70 0.69
CA GLN A 10 -7.84 -5.90 -0.69
C GLN A 10 -8.25 -7.29 -1.20
N LYS A 11 -8.55 -7.40 -2.50
CA LYS A 11 -8.83 -8.66 -3.20
C LYS A 11 -9.98 -9.48 -2.61
N THR A 12 -10.99 -8.82 -2.08
CA THR A 12 -12.14 -9.46 -1.43
C THR A 12 -13.42 -9.43 -2.27
N GLN A 13 -13.34 -8.95 -3.53
CA GLN A 13 -14.45 -8.85 -4.47
C GLN A 13 -15.61 -7.94 -3.98
N LEU A 14 -15.31 -6.98 -3.12
CA LEU A 14 -16.29 -6.03 -2.60
C LEU A 14 -16.85 -5.16 -3.71
N ARG A 15 -18.17 -4.99 -3.72
CA ARG A 15 -18.89 -4.08 -4.60
C ARG A 15 -19.36 -2.83 -3.90
N GLU A 16 -19.54 -2.93 -2.59
CA GLU A 16 -20.00 -1.86 -1.70
C GLU A 16 -19.23 -1.94 -0.38
N LEU A 17 -19.02 -0.80 0.25
CA LEU A 17 -18.35 -0.68 1.53
C LEU A 17 -18.92 0.52 2.28
N ASP A 18 -19.62 0.28 3.39
CA ASP A 18 -20.17 1.32 4.25
C ASP A 18 -19.27 1.55 5.46
N LEU A 19 -18.69 2.76 5.53
CA LEU A 19 -17.74 3.18 6.56
C LEU A 19 -18.24 4.36 7.39
N LYS A 20 -19.50 4.78 7.25
CA LYS A 20 -20.08 5.93 7.96
C LYS A 20 -19.97 5.85 9.48
N ALA A 21 -20.04 4.63 10.04
CA ALA A 21 -19.89 4.40 11.46
C ALA A 21 -18.43 4.38 11.97
N ASN A 22 -17.43 4.36 11.05
CA ASN A 22 -16.02 4.21 11.37
C ASN A 22 -15.29 5.56 11.31
N LYS A 23 -15.70 6.50 12.15
CA LYS A 23 -15.24 7.90 12.11
C LYS A 23 -13.75 8.07 12.39
N ASP A 24 -13.17 7.14 13.18
CA ASP A 24 -11.75 7.15 13.57
C ASP A 24 -10.84 6.48 12.52
N LEU A 25 -11.38 6.16 11.31
CA LEU A 25 -10.60 5.49 10.27
C LEU A 25 -9.51 6.40 9.73
N CYS A 26 -8.27 5.90 9.79
CA CYS A 26 -7.05 6.60 9.39
C CYS A 26 -6.45 6.05 8.10
N GLU A 27 -6.51 4.73 7.92
CA GLU A 27 -5.99 4.04 6.72
C GLU A 27 -7.04 3.11 6.14
N LEU A 28 -7.21 3.18 4.83
CA LEU A 28 -8.09 2.31 4.08
C LEU A 28 -7.38 1.73 2.86
N LEU A 29 -7.15 0.41 2.90
CA LEU A 29 -6.58 -0.34 1.80
C LEU A 29 -7.66 -1.26 1.24
N ALA A 30 -8.22 -0.91 0.08
CA ALA A 30 -9.31 -1.62 -0.58
C ALA A 30 -9.01 -1.88 -2.07
N SER A 31 -7.73 -2.06 -2.42
CA SER A 31 -7.32 -2.34 -3.81
C SER A 31 -7.87 -3.68 -4.33
N ASP A 32 -7.95 -3.81 -5.64
CA ASP A 32 -8.37 -5.01 -6.36
C ASP A 32 -9.75 -5.52 -5.89
N ASN A 33 -10.72 -4.62 -5.88
CA ASN A 33 -12.12 -4.90 -5.61
C ASN A 33 -13.00 -4.48 -6.79
N GLN A 34 -14.30 -4.43 -6.59
CA GLN A 34 -15.28 -4.05 -7.62
C GLN A 34 -16.07 -2.80 -7.21
N LEU A 35 -15.46 -1.91 -6.42
CA LEU A 35 -16.09 -0.69 -5.92
C LEU A 35 -16.33 0.28 -7.07
N ARG A 36 -17.57 0.77 -7.20
CA ARG A 36 -17.97 1.80 -8.19
C ARG A 36 -18.10 3.17 -7.57
N GLN A 37 -18.39 3.21 -6.29
CA GLN A 37 -18.53 4.43 -5.48
C GLN A 37 -18.15 4.12 -4.04
N ILE A 38 -17.77 5.15 -3.30
CA ILE A 38 -17.53 5.07 -1.86
C ILE A 38 -17.82 6.42 -1.22
N ASP A 39 -18.52 6.40 -0.09
CA ASP A 39 -18.78 7.60 0.71
C ASP A 39 -17.86 7.60 1.94
N LEU A 40 -16.91 8.53 1.95
CA LEU A 40 -15.93 8.75 3.01
C LEU A 40 -16.16 10.06 3.77
N SER A 41 -17.33 10.68 3.65
CA SER A 41 -17.65 11.99 4.23
C SER A 41 -17.50 12.06 5.75
N GLU A 42 -17.68 10.94 6.44
CA GLU A 42 -17.55 10.85 7.90
C GLU A 42 -16.14 10.46 8.39
N ASN A 43 -15.23 10.02 7.47
CA ASN A 43 -13.91 9.51 7.82
C ASN A 43 -12.84 10.61 7.72
N LYS A 44 -12.92 11.61 8.59
CA LYS A 44 -12.15 12.86 8.51
C LYS A 44 -10.66 12.74 8.85
N ASP A 45 -10.27 11.62 9.46
CA ASP A 45 -8.90 11.38 9.89
C ASP A 45 -8.07 10.52 8.90
N LEU A 46 -8.66 10.21 7.73
CA LEU A 46 -7.97 9.47 6.70
C LEU A 46 -6.72 10.19 6.19
N TYR A 47 -5.60 9.50 6.20
CA TYR A 47 -4.32 9.98 5.67
C TYR A 47 -3.72 9.08 4.59
N LEU A 48 -4.17 7.83 4.50
CA LEU A 48 -3.76 6.89 3.46
C LEU A 48 -4.98 6.20 2.87
N LEU A 49 -5.10 6.29 1.54
CA LEU A 49 -6.12 5.60 0.77
C LEU A 49 -5.49 4.80 -0.36
N TRP A 50 -5.89 3.54 -0.46
CA TRP A 50 -5.43 2.63 -1.50
C TRP A 50 -6.60 1.96 -2.20
N PHE A 51 -6.96 2.46 -3.37
CA PHE A 51 -8.09 2.02 -4.17
C PHE A 51 -7.70 1.53 -5.58
N ASP A 52 -6.42 1.25 -5.82
CA ASP A 52 -5.99 0.73 -7.12
C ASP A 52 -6.83 -0.48 -7.53
N GLY A 53 -7.10 -0.66 -8.83
CA GLY A 53 -7.81 -1.83 -9.34
C GLY A 53 -9.27 -1.91 -8.90
N ASN A 54 -10.00 -0.80 -8.95
CA ASN A 54 -11.43 -0.74 -8.72
C ASN A 54 -12.17 -0.20 -9.97
N GLN A 55 -13.43 0.20 -9.81
CA GLN A 55 -14.26 0.75 -10.87
C GLN A 55 -14.76 2.17 -10.52
N LEU A 56 -14.00 2.89 -9.70
CA LEU A 56 -14.39 4.22 -9.23
C LEU A 56 -14.35 5.22 -10.37
N THR A 57 -15.41 6.03 -10.48
CA THR A 57 -15.52 7.15 -11.42
C THR A 57 -15.37 8.49 -10.72
N GLU A 58 -15.61 8.55 -9.43
CA GLU A 58 -15.52 9.74 -8.60
C GLU A 58 -15.04 9.41 -7.19
N LEU A 59 -14.44 10.37 -6.52
CA LEU A 59 -14.03 10.31 -5.13
C LEU A 59 -14.01 11.73 -4.57
N GLU A 60 -14.72 11.97 -3.47
CA GLU A 60 -14.66 13.23 -2.75
C GLU A 60 -13.64 13.12 -1.61
N ILE A 61 -12.58 13.93 -1.66
CA ILE A 61 -11.51 13.93 -0.66
C ILE A 61 -11.56 15.15 0.28
N ALA A 62 -12.37 16.16 -0.01
CA ALA A 62 -12.42 17.40 0.76
C ALA A 62 -12.55 17.20 2.28
N PRO A 63 -13.35 16.23 2.78
CA PRO A 63 -13.52 16.01 4.23
C PRO A 63 -12.22 15.71 4.98
N PHE A 64 -11.24 15.05 4.33
CA PHE A 64 -9.98 14.59 4.93
C PHE A 64 -8.73 15.05 4.17
N ALA A 65 -8.87 15.83 3.10
CA ALA A 65 -7.76 16.24 2.22
C ALA A 65 -6.55 16.77 3.00
N LYS A 66 -6.78 17.60 4.03
CA LYS A 66 -5.73 18.19 4.86
C LYS A 66 -4.81 17.19 5.57
N ASN A 67 -5.30 15.98 5.82
CA ASN A 67 -4.57 14.91 6.51
C ASN A 67 -3.88 13.96 5.51
N LEU A 68 -4.29 14.02 4.24
CA LEU A 68 -3.89 13.06 3.23
C LEU A 68 -2.44 13.25 2.82
N PHE A 69 -1.68 12.18 2.80
CA PHE A 69 -0.30 12.17 2.29
C PHE A 69 0.05 10.92 1.46
N SER A 70 -0.94 10.06 1.20
CA SER A 70 -0.80 8.97 0.22
C SER A 70 -2.14 8.62 -0.38
N LEU A 71 -2.21 8.64 -1.71
CA LEU A 71 -3.43 8.40 -2.46
C LEU A 71 -3.12 7.55 -3.70
N PHE A 72 -3.68 6.35 -3.73
CA PHE A 72 -3.48 5.37 -4.79
C PHE A 72 -4.82 5.09 -5.47
N LEU A 73 -4.95 5.52 -6.72
CA LEU A 73 -6.18 5.46 -7.53
C LEU A 73 -5.95 4.84 -8.92
N ALA A 74 -4.82 4.16 -9.13
CA ALA A 74 -4.52 3.56 -10.43
C ALA A 74 -5.55 2.48 -10.83
N ASN A 75 -5.67 2.21 -12.13
CA ASN A 75 -6.58 1.18 -12.64
C ASN A 75 -8.03 1.37 -12.17
N ASN A 76 -8.55 2.58 -12.31
CA ASN A 76 -9.95 2.94 -12.07
C ASN A 76 -10.56 3.60 -13.31
N GLN A 77 -11.69 4.28 -13.18
CA GLN A 77 -12.44 4.88 -14.28
C GLN A 77 -12.56 6.40 -14.17
N PHE A 78 -11.59 7.07 -13.52
CA PHE A 78 -11.60 8.51 -13.36
C PHE A 78 -11.36 9.24 -14.68
N SER A 79 -12.22 10.22 -15.00
CA SER A 79 -11.98 11.16 -16.09
C SER A 79 -10.92 12.21 -15.71
N THR A 80 -10.40 12.95 -16.71
CA THR A 80 -9.50 14.09 -16.49
C THR A 80 -10.08 15.10 -15.51
N SER A 81 -11.36 15.46 -15.66
CA SER A 81 -12.02 16.43 -14.78
C SER A 81 -12.13 15.96 -13.34
N GLN A 82 -12.38 14.66 -13.11
CA GLN A 82 -12.43 14.11 -11.77
C GLN A 82 -11.04 14.05 -11.13
N LEU A 83 -10.03 13.61 -11.87
CA LEU A 83 -8.65 13.62 -11.37
C LEU A 83 -8.18 15.04 -11.07
N GLN A 84 -8.50 16.02 -11.95
CA GLN A 84 -8.15 17.42 -11.73
C GLN A 84 -8.81 17.99 -10.47
N LYS A 85 -10.08 17.65 -10.20
CA LYS A 85 -10.76 18.02 -8.96
C LYS A 85 -10.02 17.46 -7.74
N ILE A 86 -9.61 16.20 -7.77
CA ILE A 86 -8.88 15.54 -6.68
C ILE A 86 -7.52 16.21 -6.46
N VAL A 87 -6.70 16.35 -7.51
CA VAL A 87 -5.32 16.87 -7.37
C VAL A 87 -5.29 18.34 -6.92
N ASN A 88 -6.30 19.12 -7.25
CA ASN A 88 -6.42 20.52 -6.81
C ASN A 88 -6.75 20.65 -5.30
N GLN A 89 -7.23 19.58 -4.66
CA GLN A 89 -7.56 19.54 -3.24
C GLN A 89 -6.45 18.95 -2.38
N LEU A 90 -5.39 18.40 -3.00
CA LEU A 90 -4.30 17.78 -2.26
C LEU A 90 -3.53 18.82 -1.43
N PRO A 91 -3.16 18.47 -0.18
CA PRO A 91 -2.48 19.41 0.72
C PRO A 91 -1.03 19.65 0.27
N ASP A 92 -0.47 20.77 0.73
CA ASP A 92 0.97 21.00 0.67
C ASP A 92 1.67 20.13 1.75
N ILE A 93 2.44 19.16 1.29
CA ILE A 93 3.22 18.24 2.12
C ILE A 93 4.74 18.42 1.91
N SER A 94 5.17 19.51 1.26
CA SER A 94 6.57 19.77 0.94
C SER A 94 7.44 19.86 2.20
N GLY A 95 6.91 20.45 3.27
CA GLY A 95 7.57 20.56 4.57
C GLY A 95 7.63 19.27 5.40
N ILE A 96 6.95 18.20 4.99
CA ILE A 96 6.98 16.93 5.71
C ILE A 96 8.24 16.17 5.32
N THR A 97 9.15 15.95 6.26
CA THR A 97 10.32 15.10 6.06
C THR A 97 9.94 13.64 6.23
N VAL A 98 10.05 12.85 5.18
CA VAL A 98 9.91 11.39 5.23
C VAL A 98 11.32 10.82 5.25
N SER A 99 11.69 10.13 6.34
CA SER A 99 12.93 9.36 6.38
C SER A 99 12.90 8.31 5.27
N GLU A 100 13.96 8.22 4.46
CA GLU A 100 14.03 7.30 3.32
C GLU A 100 13.78 5.83 3.70
N ASN A 101 14.06 5.49 4.97
CA ASN A 101 13.88 4.15 5.53
C ASN A 101 12.51 3.93 6.19
N LYS A 102 11.60 4.93 6.15
CA LYS A 102 10.30 4.84 6.81
C LYS A 102 9.19 5.11 5.83
N ALA A 103 8.37 4.09 5.60
CA ALA A 103 7.15 4.18 4.82
C ALA A 103 7.36 4.63 3.35
N TRP A 104 7.88 3.73 2.54
CA TRP A 104 8.05 3.88 1.09
C TRP A 104 6.77 4.35 0.35
N TRP A 105 5.59 4.16 0.92
CA TRP A 105 4.29 4.60 0.39
C TRP A 105 3.91 6.05 0.76
N LYS A 106 4.70 6.77 1.57
CA LYS A 106 4.41 8.16 1.95
C LYS A 106 4.69 9.14 0.82
N LYS A 107 3.83 10.15 0.71
CA LYS A 107 3.86 11.20 -0.31
C LYS A 107 3.58 10.71 -1.74
N TRP A 108 2.98 9.55 -1.92
CA TRP A 108 2.68 9.06 -3.25
C TRP A 108 1.26 9.43 -3.70
N LEU A 109 1.18 9.92 -4.92
CA LEU A 109 -0.03 10.06 -5.71
C LEU A 109 0.08 9.14 -6.91
N ARG A 110 -0.74 8.11 -6.96
CA ARG A 110 -0.75 7.14 -8.04
C ARG A 110 -2.06 7.21 -8.82
N LEU A 111 -1.98 7.54 -10.11
CA LEU A 111 -3.13 7.80 -10.98
C LEU A 111 -3.11 6.97 -12.27
N ALA A 112 -2.14 6.08 -12.46
CA ALA A 112 -1.94 5.30 -13.69
C ALA A 112 -3.21 4.62 -14.17
N ASN A 113 -3.35 4.44 -15.50
CA ASN A 113 -4.41 3.67 -16.14
C ASN A 113 -5.84 4.11 -15.78
N ASN A 114 -6.04 5.39 -15.52
CA ASN A 114 -7.36 6.00 -15.57
C ASN A 114 -7.57 6.65 -16.94
N PRO A 115 -8.80 6.75 -17.45
CA PRO A 115 -9.08 7.44 -18.71
C PRO A 115 -8.52 8.87 -18.77
N GLY A 116 -8.46 9.57 -17.62
CA GLY A 116 -7.96 10.94 -17.53
C GLY A 116 -6.52 11.10 -17.10
N SER A 117 -5.76 10.02 -16.86
CA SER A 117 -4.44 10.13 -16.22
C SER A 117 -3.36 10.82 -17.05
N ASN A 118 -3.48 10.80 -18.39
CA ASN A 118 -2.50 11.41 -19.29
C ASN A 118 -2.70 12.92 -19.53
N GLU A 119 -3.85 13.48 -19.12
CA GLU A 119 -4.23 14.85 -19.40
C GLU A 119 -4.36 15.70 -18.13
N VAL A 120 -4.27 15.11 -16.95
CA VAL A 120 -4.37 15.82 -15.67
C VAL A 120 -3.14 16.71 -15.44
N ASP A 121 -3.35 17.94 -15.03
CA ASP A 121 -2.25 18.84 -14.62
C ASP A 121 -1.75 18.49 -13.22
N LEU A 122 -0.53 18.01 -13.16
CA LEU A 122 0.15 17.57 -11.94
C LEU A 122 1.14 18.60 -11.40
N THR A 123 1.18 19.82 -11.96
CA THR A 123 2.10 20.88 -11.54
C THR A 123 1.93 21.24 -10.07
N LEU A 124 0.67 21.37 -9.60
CA LEU A 124 0.37 21.72 -8.22
C LEU A 124 0.79 20.62 -7.22
N PRO A 125 0.39 19.36 -7.37
CA PRO A 125 0.84 18.30 -6.45
C PRO A 125 2.36 18.11 -6.46
N LEU A 126 3.05 18.22 -7.59
CA LEU A 126 4.52 18.15 -7.64
C LEU A 126 5.16 19.27 -6.80
N ARG A 127 4.70 20.52 -6.97
CA ARG A 127 5.16 21.65 -6.18
C ARG A 127 4.89 21.47 -4.68
N ASN A 128 3.77 20.87 -4.35
CA ASN A 128 3.35 20.58 -2.97
C ASN A 128 4.02 19.33 -2.38
N GLY A 129 5.06 18.77 -3.02
CA GLY A 129 5.91 17.72 -2.48
C GLY A 129 5.39 16.31 -2.66
N TRP A 130 4.36 16.11 -3.50
CA TRP A 130 3.87 14.78 -3.85
C TRP A 130 4.81 14.08 -4.83
N ARG A 131 5.01 12.78 -4.64
CA ARG A 131 5.67 11.90 -5.61
C ARG A 131 4.60 11.34 -6.53
N ILE A 132 4.76 11.53 -7.84
CA ILE A 132 3.75 11.11 -8.81
C ILE A 132 4.16 9.80 -9.47
N ASP A 133 3.26 8.83 -9.51
CA ASP A 133 3.42 7.63 -10.31
C ASP A 133 2.27 7.48 -11.31
N LEU A 134 2.64 7.53 -12.59
CA LEU A 134 1.77 7.29 -13.74
C LEU A 134 2.11 5.97 -14.48
N LYS A 135 2.95 5.12 -13.91
CA LYS A 135 3.37 3.86 -14.52
C LYS A 135 2.40 2.74 -14.19
N GLU A 136 2.18 1.88 -15.17
CA GLU A 136 1.33 0.70 -15.04
C GLU A 136 1.83 -0.29 -13.98
N ASN A 137 3.14 -0.50 -13.94
CA ASN A 137 3.78 -1.45 -13.05
C ASN A 137 4.66 -0.73 -12.02
N TRP A 138 4.08 -0.39 -10.89
CA TRP A 138 4.83 0.20 -9.80
C TRP A 138 5.47 -0.88 -8.92
N PRO A 139 6.80 -0.85 -8.73
CA PRO A 139 7.50 -1.90 -7.97
C PRO A 139 7.14 -1.94 -6.47
N GLY A 140 6.45 -0.91 -5.98
CA GLY A 140 6.01 -0.83 -4.59
C GLY A 140 4.51 -1.05 -4.39
N ASP A 141 3.78 -1.52 -5.39
CA ASP A 141 2.35 -1.81 -5.29
C ASP A 141 2.10 -3.04 -4.40
N PRO A 142 1.45 -2.90 -3.22
CA PRO A 142 1.11 -4.06 -2.41
C PRO A 142 -0.02 -4.89 -3.01
N SER A 143 -0.74 -4.45 -4.05
CA SER A 143 -1.59 -5.35 -4.80
C SER A 143 -0.78 -6.35 -5.61
N ASN A 144 0.47 -6.00 -5.99
CA ASN A 144 1.49 -6.94 -6.47
C ASN A 144 2.13 -7.76 -5.34
N LEU A 145 1.85 -7.47 -4.06
CA LEU A 145 2.22 -8.28 -2.90
C LEU A 145 1.52 -9.64 -2.86
N ALA A 146 0.67 -9.93 -3.83
CA ALA A 146 0.05 -11.24 -3.98
C ALA A 146 0.57 -12.00 -5.21
N SER A 147 1.69 -11.63 -5.79
CA SER A 147 2.47 -12.64 -6.48
C SER A 147 3.00 -13.56 -5.38
N PRO A 148 2.69 -14.87 -5.43
CA PRO A 148 3.26 -15.78 -4.45
C PRO A 148 4.78 -15.54 -4.44
N LEU A 149 5.37 -15.57 -3.27
CA LEU A 149 6.83 -15.62 -3.11
C LEU A 149 7.38 -16.59 -4.17
N HIS A 150 8.59 -16.36 -4.64
CA HIS A 150 9.25 -17.21 -5.64
C HIS A 150 8.89 -18.68 -5.38
N PRO A 151 8.46 -19.47 -6.39
CA PRO A 151 8.09 -20.85 -6.17
C PRO A 151 9.22 -21.56 -5.43
N GLY A 152 8.95 -21.99 -4.19
CA GLY A 152 9.93 -22.65 -3.32
C GLY A 152 10.30 -21.89 -2.05
N ILE A 153 9.94 -20.61 -1.90
CA ILE A 153 10.01 -19.95 -0.59
C ILE A 153 8.91 -20.51 0.30
N LYS A 154 9.27 -20.81 1.53
CA LYS A 154 8.32 -21.25 2.56
C LYS A 154 8.40 -20.31 3.74
N ILE A 155 7.25 -19.82 4.15
CA ILE A 155 7.09 -19.07 5.39
C ILE A 155 6.21 -19.89 6.30
N ALA A 156 6.69 -20.17 7.50
CA ALA A 156 5.97 -20.90 8.54
C ALA A 156 6.07 -20.16 9.86
N GLN A 157 5.15 -20.43 10.75
CA GLN A 157 5.15 -19.90 12.11
C GLN A 157 5.21 -21.06 13.09
N CYS A 158 6.06 -20.94 14.09
CA CYS A 158 6.19 -21.93 15.15
C CYS A 158 6.55 -21.24 16.46
N GLY A 159 5.68 -21.34 17.46
CA GLY A 159 5.96 -20.88 18.82
C GLY A 159 6.29 -19.39 18.97
N GLY A 160 5.69 -18.53 18.15
CA GLY A 160 5.96 -17.08 18.15
C GLY A 160 7.18 -16.68 17.30
N GLU A 161 7.77 -17.62 16.59
CA GLU A 161 8.83 -17.34 15.61
C GLU A 161 8.32 -17.45 14.18
N LEU A 162 8.82 -16.58 13.32
CA LEU A 162 8.64 -16.64 11.88
C LEU A 162 9.84 -17.38 11.27
N LEU A 163 9.57 -18.51 10.60
CA LEU A 163 10.57 -19.27 9.88
C LEU A 163 10.50 -18.93 8.39
N ILE A 164 11.64 -18.53 7.82
CA ILE A 164 11.75 -18.26 6.38
C ILE A 164 12.77 -19.21 5.79
N THR A 165 12.36 -19.97 4.77
CA THR A 165 13.21 -20.90 4.03
C THR A 165 13.42 -20.39 2.62
N ALA A 166 14.66 -20.23 2.21
CA ALA A 166 15.00 -19.86 0.83
C ALA A 166 14.74 -21.03 -0.14
N PRO A 167 14.49 -20.74 -1.43
CA PRO A 167 14.34 -21.76 -2.46
C PRO A 167 15.61 -22.62 -2.60
N GLU A 168 15.45 -23.88 -2.97
CA GLU A 168 16.57 -24.75 -3.32
C GLU A 168 17.33 -24.26 -4.58
N SER A 169 16.69 -23.45 -5.39
CA SER A 169 17.23 -22.96 -6.66
C SER A 169 18.23 -21.82 -6.52
N GLN A 170 18.09 -20.99 -5.48
CA GLN A 170 18.93 -19.78 -5.31
C GLN A 170 19.00 -19.29 -3.88
N ALA A 171 20.08 -18.57 -3.55
CA ALA A 171 20.17 -17.79 -2.32
C ALA A 171 19.28 -16.54 -2.44
N ALA A 172 18.78 -16.04 -1.31
CA ALA A 172 17.91 -14.88 -1.29
C ALA A 172 18.13 -14.01 -0.05
N GLU A 173 17.84 -12.73 -0.19
CA GLU A 173 17.84 -11.77 0.90
C GLU A 173 16.42 -11.32 1.17
N TYR A 174 16.05 -11.26 2.44
CA TYR A 174 14.74 -10.84 2.90
C TYR A 174 14.86 -9.72 3.90
N THR A 175 13.99 -8.75 3.80
CA THR A 175 13.81 -7.74 4.85
C THR A 175 12.38 -7.82 5.37
N ILE A 176 12.24 -7.83 6.67
CA ILE A 176 10.95 -7.87 7.35
C ILE A 176 10.64 -6.47 7.83
N TYR A 177 9.43 -6.01 7.50
CA TYR A 177 8.93 -4.69 7.87
C TYR A 177 7.68 -4.79 8.71
N THR A 178 7.43 -3.82 9.56
CA THR A 178 6.07 -3.58 10.08
C THR A 178 5.15 -3.18 8.91
N ILE A 179 3.85 -3.22 9.13
CA ILE A 179 2.90 -2.71 8.10
C ILE A 179 3.04 -1.21 7.86
N GLU A 180 3.65 -0.48 8.80
CA GLU A 180 4.00 0.95 8.65
C GLU A 180 5.29 1.14 7.83
N GLY A 181 5.91 0.06 7.36
CA GLY A 181 7.12 0.11 6.54
C GLY A 181 8.42 0.32 7.32
N LEU A 182 8.43 0.06 8.64
CA LEU A 182 9.65 0.07 9.43
C LEU A 182 10.41 -1.24 9.25
N PRO A 183 11.66 -1.26 8.81
CA PRO A 183 12.46 -2.47 8.76
C PRO A 183 12.74 -2.95 10.19
N ILE A 184 12.48 -4.23 10.44
CA ILE A 184 12.69 -4.88 11.73
C ILE A 184 13.94 -5.74 11.68
N ALA A 185 14.11 -6.48 10.58
CA ALA A 185 15.22 -7.40 10.40
C ALA A 185 15.52 -7.64 8.93
N SER A 186 16.77 -7.98 8.64
CA SER A 186 17.21 -8.47 7.34
C SER A 186 17.89 -9.83 7.49
N LEU A 187 17.57 -10.73 6.57
CA LEU A 187 18.06 -12.10 6.55
C LEU A 187 18.68 -12.39 5.18
N SER A 188 19.94 -12.85 5.18
CA SER A 188 20.56 -13.46 4.00
C SER A 188 20.51 -14.97 4.20
N LEU A 189 19.92 -15.68 3.25
CA LEU A 189 19.73 -17.12 3.27
C LEU A 189 20.43 -17.77 2.08
N SER A 190 21.19 -18.82 2.34
CA SER A 190 21.70 -19.72 1.31
C SER A 190 20.56 -20.57 0.74
N ARG A 191 20.83 -21.29 -0.34
CA ARG A 191 19.84 -22.21 -0.97
C ARG A 191 19.29 -23.22 0.05
N GLY A 192 17.99 -23.33 0.16
CA GLY A 192 17.33 -24.25 1.08
C GLY A 192 17.52 -23.92 2.57
N GLU A 193 18.27 -22.87 2.92
CA GLU A 193 18.50 -22.49 4.31
C GLU A 193 17.21 -21.95 4.94
N THR A 194 16.98 -22.33 6.18
CA THR A 194 15.89 -21.80 7.01
C THR A 194 16.48 -21.00 8.17
N LYS A 195 15.96 -19.79 8.37
CA LYS A 195 16.22 -19.01 9.58
C LYS A 195 14.93 -18.66 10.28
N SER A 196 14.98 -18.61 11.59
CA SER A 196 13.89 -18.12 12.43
C SER A 196 14.16 -16.70 12.91
N ILE A 197 13.10 -15.98 13.12
CA ILE A 197 13.11 -14.65 13.73
C ILE A 197 11.95 -14.50 14.69
N THR A 198 12.23 -14.03 15.90
CA THR A 198 11.20 -13.69 16.87
C THR A 198 10.64 -12.31 16.57
N LEU A 199 9.35 -12.21 16.39
CA LEU A 199 8.64 -10.95 16.13
C LEU A 199 7.62 -10.70 17.25
N PRO A 200 7.31 -9.43 17.57
CA PRO A 200 6.23 -9.10 18.48
C PRO A 200 4.91 -9.78 18.04
N PRO A 201 4.18 -10.41 18.96
CA PRO A 201 2.93 -11.10 18.64
C PRO A 201 1.80 -10.12 18.31
N HIS A 202 0.70 -10.66 17.78
CA HIS A 202 -0.53 -9.96 17.46
C HIS A 202 -0.38 -8.82 16.44
N ALA A 203 0.59 -8.93 15.53
CA ALA A 203 0.84 -7.93 14.50
C ALA A 203 0.99 -8.56 13.11
N TYR A 204 0.78 -7.75 12.08
CA TYR A 204 1.09 -8.10 10.71
C TYR A 204 2.47 -7.59 10.32
N TYR A 205 3.16 -8.37 9.51
CA TYR A 205 4.48 -8.05 8.99
C TYR A 205 4.52 -8.25 7.47
N LEU A 206 5.41 -7.53 6.80
CA LEU A 206 5.71 -7.70 5.38
C LEU A 206 7.09 -8.35 5.26
N VAL A 207 7.15 -9.52 4.65
CA VAL A 207 8.40 -10.17 4.27
C VAL A 207 8.70 -9.82 2.83
N VAL A 208 9.77 -9.10 2.59
CA VAL A 208 10.16 -8.54 1.28
C VAL A 208 11.43 -9.23 0.81
N GLU A 209 11.38 -9.87 -0.36
CA GLU A 209 12.54 -10.43 -1.03
C GLU A 209 13.30 -9.33 -1.79
N ALA A 210 14.62 -9.22 -1.58
CA ALA A 210 15.47 -8.34 -2.38
C ALA A 210 15.89 -9.04 -3.69
N ARG A 211 15.88 -8.30 -4.80
CA ARG A 211 16.43 -8.77 -6.08
C ARG A 211 17.92 -8.44 -6.17
N ALA A 212 18.66 -9.25 -6.91
CA ALA A 212 20.10 -9.09 -7.12
C ALA A 212 20.52 -7.72 -7.72
N ASN A 213 19.58 -7.01 -8.36
CA ASN A 213 19.79 -5.67 -8.92
C ASN A 213 19.40 -4.53 -7.98
N GLY A 214 19.16 -4.82 -6.69
CA GLY A 214 18.75 -3.84 -5.68
C GLY A 214 17.27 -3.46 -5.72
N GLY A 215 16.47 -4.09 -6.57
CA GLY A 215 15.01 -3.89 -6.61
C GLY A 215 14.28 -4.73 -5.56
N ILE A 216 13.02 -4.38 -5.30
CA ILE A 216 12.11 -5.20 -4.51
C ILE A 216 11.65 -6.39 -5.35
N GLY A 217 11.78 -7.60 -4.78
CA GLY A 217 11.28 -8.84 -5.34
C GLY A 217 9.83 -9.09 -4.94
N ASN A 218 9.59 -10.30 -4.46
CA ASN A 218 8.27 -10.69 -3.97
C ASN A 218 8.06 -10.21 -2.54
N VAL A 219 6.80 -9.99 -2.17
CA VAL A 219 6.43 -9.58 -0.81
C VAL A 219 5.29 -10.45 -0.31
N GLU A 220 5.38 -10.90 0.91
CA GLU A 220 4.31 -11.65 1.59
C GLU A 220 3.92 -10.96 2.89
N LYS A 221 2.61 -10.89 3.14
CA LYS A 221 2.05 -10.40 4.39
C LYS A 221 1.81 -11.56 5.33
N VAL A 222 2.40 -11.48 6.51
CA VAL A 222 2.33 -12.54 7.53
C VAL A 222 1.72 -11.97 8.80
N PHE A 223 0.77 -12.69 9.37
CA PHE A 223 0.26 -12.38 10.72
C PHE A 223 1.00 -13.24 11.74
N VAL A 224 1.56 -12.64 12.76
CA VAL A 224 2.15 -13.33 13.91
C VAL A 224 1.13 -13.31 15.05
N PRO A 225 0.53 -14.47 15.42
CA PRO A 225 -0.53 -14.56 16.41
C PRO A 225 -0.08 -14.21 17.83
#